data_1988c99c17450d2ac631a4d5f7fae3f9
#
_entry.id   1988c99c17450d2ac631a4d5f7fae3f9
#
_cell.length_a   1.000
_cell.length_b   1.000
_cell.length_c   1.000
_cell.angle_alpha   90.00
_cell.angle_beta   90.00
_cell.angle_gamma   90.00
#
_symmetry.space_group_name_H-M   'P 1'
#
loop_
_entity.id
_entity.type
_entity.pdbx_description
1 polymer ?
#
loop_
_entity_poly.entity_id
_entity_poly.type
_entity_poly.pdbx_seq_one_letter_code
_entity_poly.pdbx_strand_id
1 'polypeptide(L)'
;MCIRDRRDIIAQNIFQQLDRGNSVFLDCRNNIGGNFELQFPQVHSYCVKAEIDPAKDLMPIIPVAHYHIGGVKTDLTGRTSVAGLWCCGEVAATGVHGANRLASNSLLEALVFGKIVAQEINKEPFKQQSDVVSSSFIKTYKEKTRSKIRARKFIWQLRSTMMRNLGIVRNQTSILKGLTEIIRIERESRGLSAKLNDMILVSKFIIVGAMKRVESRGCHLRYDYPNEDPNFLKHIDQSQASLEEDLRLILSEKEFPIEKSIAK
;
A
#
# COMPACT_ATOMS: atom_id res chain seq x y z
N MET A 1 -2.71 26.69 -5.37
CA MET A 1 -2.15 25.34 -5.60
C MET A 1 -2.06 25.10 -7.11
N CYS A 2 -0.87 24.89 -7.66
CA CYS A 2 -0.68 24.73 -9.09
C CYS A 2 -1.09 23.31 -9.52
N ILE A 3 -1.90 23.19 -10.58
CA ILE A 3 -2.31 21.89 -11.16
C ILE A 3 -1.08 21.05 -11.61
N ARG A 4 0.07 21.70 -11.79
CA ARG A 4 1.34 21.06 -12.18
C ARG A 4 2.17 20.56 -11.00
N ASP A 5 1.73 20.78 -9.77
CA ASP A 5 2.45 20.32 -8.60
C ASP A 5 2.47 18.78 -8.54
N ARG A 6 3.55 18.25 -7.99
CA ARG A 6 3.70 16.83 -7.76
C ARG A 6 2.56 16.34 -6.85
N ARG A 7 2.01 15.16 -7.14
CA ARG A 7 0.86 14.60 -6.41
C ARG A 7 1.15 14.36 -4.93
N ASP A 8 2.37 14.03 -4.57
CA ASP A 8 2.82 13.89 -3.19
C ASP A 8 2.72 15.22 -2.42
N ILE A 9 3.16 16.34 -3.02
CA ILE A 9 3.05 17.68 -2.43
C ILE A 9 1.58 18.08 -2.21
N ILE A 10 0.73 17.84 -3.20
CA ILE A 10 -0.71 18.11 -3.09
C ILE A 10 -1.33 17.29 -1.95
N ALA A 11 -1.04 15.98 -1.88
CA ALA A 11 -1.55 15.10 -0.83
C ALA A 11 -1.09 15.52 0.57
N GLN A 12 0.18 15.94 0.70
CA GLN A 12 0.73 16.47 1.97
C GLN A 12 0.01 17.73 2.42
N ASN A 13 -0.21 18.69 1.50
CA ASN A 13 -0.91 19.95 1.84
C ASN A 13 -2.38 19.70 2.23
N ILE A 14 -3.09 18.84 1.51
CA ILE A 14 -4.46 18.44 1.87
C ILE A 14 -4.47 17.81 3.25
N PHE A 15 -3.55 16.85 3.50
CA PHE A 15 -3.45 16.19 4.80
C PHE A 15 -3.21 17.20 5.94
N GLN A 16 -2.30 18.16 5.76
CA GLN A 16 -2.02 19.19 6.77
C GLN A 16 -3.25 20.03 7.10
N GLN A 17 -4.08 20.35 6.11
CA GLN A 17 -5.32 21.10 6.36
C GLN A 17 -6.34 20.27 7.13
N LEU A 18 -6.50 19.00 6.75
CA LEU A 18 -7.41 18.07 7.43
C LEU A 18 -6.96 17.79 8.88
N ASP A 19 -5.66 17.67 9.12
CA ASP A 19 -5.07 17.45 10.44
C ASP A 19 -5.30 18.67 11.39
N ARG A 20 -5.37 19.87 10.83
CA ARG A 20 -5.76 21.10 11.54
C ARG A 20 -7.27 21.23 11.79
N GLY A 21 -8.07 20.26 11.36
CA GLY A 21 -9.52 20.26 11.45
C GLY A 21 -10.24 21.04 10.34
N ASN A 22 -9.52 21.50 9.32
CA ASN A 22 -10.11 22.19 8.17
C ASN A 22 -10.71 21.18 7.19
N SER A 23 -11.73 21.59 6.43
CA SER A 23 -12.25 20.84 5.28
C SER A 23 -11.56 21.30 4.00
N VAL A 24 -11.31 20.36 3.08
CA VAL A 24 -10.70 20.65 1.78
C VAL A 24 -11.63 20.18 0.67
N PHE A 25 -11.76 21.02 -0.37
CA PHE A 25 -12.71 20.79 -1.45
C PHE A 25 -12.03 20.93 -2.81
N LEU A 26 -12.56 20.19 -3.77
CA LEU A 26 -12.30 20.41 -5.19
C LEU A 26 -13.43 21.25 -5.77
N ASP A 27 -13.08 22.40 -6.35
CA ASP A 27 -14.01 23.31 -7.01
C ASP A 27 -13.93 23.15 -8.53
N CYS A 28 -14.97 22.59 -9.12
CA CYS A 28 -15.10 22.41 -10.56
C CYS A 28 -16.15 23.33 -11.19
N ARG A 29 -16.83 24.17 -10.39
CA ARG A 29 -18.00 24.94 -10.81
C ARG A 29 -17.72 25.89 -11.97
N ASN A 30 -16.61 26.62 -11.92
CA ASN A 30 -16.29 27.66 -12.91
C ASN A 30 -15.47 27.11 -14.11
N ASN A 31 -14.66 26.07 -13.93
CA ASN A 31 -13.76 25.59 -14.98
C ASN A 31 -14.35 24.50 -15.86
N ILE A 32 -15.11 23.58 -15.25
CA ILE A 32 -15.73 22.44 -15.93
C ILE A 32 -17.25 22.61 -15.96
N GLY A 33 -17.83 23.03 -14.83
CA GLY A 33 -19.24 23.39 -14.68
C GLY A 33 -20.16 22.32 -15.24
N GLY A 34 -21.13 22.74 -16.08
CA GLY A 34 -22.09 21.84 -16.71
C GLY A 34 -21.53 20.76 -17.63
N ASN A 35 -20.26 20.85 -18.01
CA ASN A 35 -19.59 19.81 -18.81
C ASN A 35 -19.01 18.67 -17.97
N PHE A 36 -19.18 18.68 -16.65
CA PHE A 36 -18.57 17.70 -15.75
C PHE A 36 -19.06 16.28 -16.03
N GLU A 37 -20.34 16.09 -16.30
CA GLU A 37 -20.93 14.80 -16.64
C GLU A 37 -20.33 14.20 -17.91
N LEU A 38 -20.14 15.01 -18.94
CA LEU A 38 -19.55 14.57 -20.22
C LEU A 38 -18.07 14.20 -20.09
N GLN A 39 -17.32 14.99 -19.32
CA GLN A 39 -15.87 14.78 -19.19
C GLN A 39 -15.52 13.71 -18.17
N PHE A 40 -16.31 13.55 -17.11
CA PHE A 40 -16.05 12.65 -15.99
C PHE A 40 -17.31 11.86 -15.58
N PRO A 41 -17.93 11.07 -16.49
CA PRO A 41 -19.24 10.45 -16.24
C PRO A 41 -19.27 9.54 -15.02
N GLN A 42 -18.18 8.79 -14.77
CA GLN A 42 -18.11 7.90 -13.63
C GLN A 42 -18.03 8.68 -12.30
N VAL A 43 -17.21 9.74 -12.25
CA VAL A 43 -17.10 10.59 -11.06
C VAL A 43 -18.41 11.31 -10.81
N HIS A 44 -19.04 11.84 -11.86
CA HIS A 44 -20.38 12.45 -11.80
C HIS A 44 -21.41 11.50 -11.16
N SER A 45 -21.45 10.22 -11.60
CA SER A 45 -22.36 9.24 -11.02
C SER A 45 -22.15 8.99 -9.53
N TYR A 46 -20.91 9.10 -9.04
CA TYR A 46 -20.62 9.00 -7.61
C TYR A 46 -21.04 10.26 -6.85
N CYS A 47 -20.85 11.44 -7.42
CA CYS A 47 -21.29 12.71 -6.85
C CYS A 47 -22.81 12.75 -6.69
N VAL A 48 -23.55 12.36 -7.73
CA VAL A 48 -25.03 12.26 -7.69
C VAL A 48 -25.51 11.32 -6.58
N LYS A 49 -24.86 10.16 -6.41
CA LYS A 49 -25.19 9.22 -5.31
C LYS A 49 -24.90 9.80 -3.92
N ALA A 50 -24.01 10.76 -3.83
CA ALA A 50 -23.67 11.48 -2.61
C ALA A 50 -24.45 12.80 -2.47
N GLU A 51 -25.44 13.05 -3.34
CA GLU A 51 -26.26 14.28 -3.37
C GLU A 51 -25.41 15.53 -3.59
N ILE A 52 -24.33 15.44 -4.39
CA ILE A 52 -23.44 16.54 -4.75
C ILE A 52 -23.58 16.79 -6.26
N ASP A 53 -23.88 18.05 -6.65
CA ASP A 53 -23.85 18.52 -8.03
C ASP A 53 -22.49 19.21 -8.31
N PRO A 54 -21.54 18.59 -9.03
CA PRO A 54 -20.23 19.18 -9.27
C PRO A 54 -20.25 20.51 -10.04
N ALA A 55 -21.36 20.82 -10.70
CA ALA A 55 -21.55 22.10 -11.39
C ALA A 55 -21.92 23.24 -10.44
N LYS A 56 -22.43 22.92 -9.24
CA LYS A 56 -22.94 23.91 -8.26
C LYS A 56 -22.26 23.79 -6.91
N ASP A 57 -21.84 22.58 -6.52
CA ASP A 57 -21.36 22.30 -5.18
C ASP A 57 -19.84 22.10 -5.12
N LEU A 58 -19.29 22.35 -3.96
CA LEU A 58 -17.90 22.02 -3.64
C LEU A 58 -17.82 20.52 -3.31
N MET A 59 -16.92 19.78 -3.96
CA MET A 59 -16.71 18.36 -3.70
C MET A 59 -15.72 18.18 -2.56
N PRO A 60 -16.08 17.59 -1.41
CA PRO A 60 -15.12 17.29 -0.34
C PRO A 60 -14.12 16.24 -0.80
N ILE A 61 -12.84 16.49 -0.51
CA ILE A 61 -11.75 15.60 -0.90
C ILE A 61 -10.88 15.22 0.29
N ILE A 62 -10.34 14.01 0.22
CA ILE A 62 -9.31 13.50 1.11
C ILE A 62 -8.23 12.78 0.30
N PRO A 63 -6.97 12.78 0.74
CA PRO A 63 -5.95 11.98 0.08
C PRO A 63 -6.11 10.51 0.46
N VAL A 64 -5.98 9.63 -0.54
CA VAL A 64 -6.06 8.18 -0.35
C VAL A 64 -4.92 7.48 -1.07
N ALA A 65 -4.56 6.27 -0.60
CA ALA A 65 -3.64 5.41 -1.32
C ALA A 65 -4.25 5.03 -2.68
N HIS A 66 -3.50 5.27 -3.76
CA HIS A 66 -3.94 5.04 -5.13
C HIS A 66 -3.15 3.93 -5.82
N TYR A 67 -1.84 3.86 -5.59
CA TYR A 67 -0.93 2.91 -6.21
C TYR A 67 0.18 2.54 -5.23
N HIS A 68 0.50 1.24 -5.15
CA HIS A 68 1.60 0.75 -4.32
C HIS A 68 2.91 0.77 -5.12
N ILE A 69 3.91 1.51 -4.62
CA ILE A 69 5.27 1.52 -5.18
C ILE A 69 6.10 0.52 -4.38
N GLY A 70 6.75 -0.40 -5.06
CA GLY A 70 7.41 -1.55 -4.47
C GLY A 70 6.61 -2.83 -4.71
N GLY A 71 6.97 -3.93 -4.07
CA GLY A 71 6.33 -5.23 -4.27
C GLY A 71 7.33 -6.37 -4.33
N VAL A 72 7.04 -7.38 -5.14
CA VAL A 72 7.93 -8.50 -5.37
C VAL A 72 9.11 -8.04 -6.23
N LYS A 73 10.34 -8.22 -5.72
CA LYS A 73 11.56 -7.85 -6.44
C LYS A 73 11.68 -8.64 -7.75
N THR A 74 11.89 -7.91 -8.85
CA THR A 74 12.13 -8.50 -10.18
C THR A 74 13.37 -7.89 -10.82
N ASP A 75 13.91 -8.61 -11.80
CA ASP A 75 14.83 -8.02 -12.76
C ASP A 75 14.07 -7.28 -13.90
N LEU A 76 14.81 -6.75 -14.87
CA LEU A 76 14.24 -6.03 -16.02
C LEU A 76 13.40 -6.92 -16.95
N THR A 77 13.46 -8.23 -16.81
CA THR A 77 12.64 -9.20 -17.54
C THR A 77 11.42 -9.68 -16.78
N GLY A 78 11.22 -9.15 -15.55
CA GLY A 78 10.14 -9.53 -14.66
C GLY A 78 10.37 -10.83 -13.89
N ARG A 79 11.58 -11.44 -13.96
CA ARG A 79 11.92 -12.65 -13.19
C ARG A 79 12.06 -12.31 -11.72
N THR A 80 11.54 -13.16 -10.87
CA THR A 80 11.75 -13.09 -9.42
C THR A 80 12.93 -13.96 -8.99
N SER A 81 13.27 -13.93 -7.70
CA SER A 81 14.25 -14.87 -7.12
C SER A 81 13.77 -16.33 -7.06
N VAL A 82 12.49 -16.57 -7.30
CA VAL A 82 11.90 -17.92 -7.31
C VAL A 82 11.88 -18.44 -8.74
N ALA A 83 12.56 -19.55 -9.00
CA ALA A 83 12.61 -20.16 -10.32
C ALA A 83 11.20 -20.47 -10.84
N GLY A 84 10.93 -20.09 -12.10
CA GLY A 84 9.62 -20.28 -12.73
C GLY A 84 8.53 -19.28 -12.31
N LEU A 85 8.89 -18.22 -11.57
CA LEU A 85 7.96 -17.18 -11.15
C LEU A 85 8.38 -15.81 -11.73
N TRP A 86 7.46 -15.15 -12.41
CA TRP A 86 7.58 -13.80 -12.93
C TRP A 86 6.51 -12.90 -12.33
N CYS A 87 6.80 -11.61 -12.23
CA CYS A 87 5.85 -10.59 -11.80
C CYS A 87 5.90 -9.37 -12.71
N CYS A 88 4.75 -8.77 -12.98
CA CYS A 88 4.61 -7.50 -13.70
C CYS A 88 3.42 -6.70 -13.19
N GLY A 89 3.38 -5.40 -13.50
CA GLY A 89 2.37 -4.46 -13.00
C GLY A 89 2.56 -4.12 -11.52
N GLU A 90 1.50 -3.69 -10.85
CA GLU A 90 1.54 -3.14 -9.48
C GLU A 90 2.14 -4.09 -8.44
N VAL A 91 2.10 -5.40 -8.65
CA VAL A 91 2.68 -6.38 -7.73
C VAL A 91 4.21 -6.43 -7.79
N ALA A 92 4.81 -5.94 -8.88
CA ALA A 92 6.24 -6.02 -9.14
C ALA A 92 6.99 -4.76 -8.68
N ALA A 93 8.15 -4.95 -8.05
CA ALA A 93 9.09 -3.87 -7.76
C ALA A 93 10.10 -3.74 -8.87
N THR A 94 9.67 -3.20 -10.02
CA THR A 94 10.52 -3.01 -11.21
C THR A 94 11.54 -1.89 -11.05
N GLY A 95 11.34 -0.99 -10.08
CA GLY A 95 12.17 0.20 -9.85
C GLY A 95 11.80 1.41 -10.74
N VAL A 96 10.96 1.26 -11.74
CA VAL A 96 10.63 2.32 -12.72
C VAL A 96 9.99 3.56 -12.10
N HIS A 97 9.34 3.42 -10.96
CA HIS A 97 8.67 4.52 -10.28
C HIS A 97 9.53 5.26 -9.26
N GLY A 98 10.68 4.71 -8.88
CA GLY A 98 11.52 5.30 -7.84
C GLY A 98 10.74 5.54 -6.54
N ALA A 99 10.91 6.73 -5.97
CA ALA A 99 10.26 7.11 -4.72
C ALA A 99 8.86 7.74 -4.91
N ASN A 100 8.47 8.07 -6.16
CA ASN A 100 7.17 8.66 -6.45
C ASN A 100 6.75 8.38 -7.91
N ARG A 101 5.64 7.70 -8.10
CA ARG A 101 5.12 7.37 -9.42
C ARG A 101 4.56 8.60 -10.14
N LEU A 102 5.01 8.85 -11.36
CA LEU A 102 4.40 9.84 -12.25
C LEU A 102 2.99 9.40 -12.69
N ALA A 103 2.12 10.38 -12.92
CA ALA A 103 0.76 10.12 -13.36
C ALA A 103 0.74 9.24 -14.63
N SER A 104 -0.20 8.28 -14.68
CA SER A 104 -0.45 7.32 -15.77
C SER A 104 0.65 6.27 -16.01
N ASN A 105 1.84 6.37 -15.42
CA ASN A 105 2.94 5.42 -15.67
C ASN A 105 2.65 4.00 -15.19
N SER A 106 1.72 3.79 -14.26
CA SER A 106 1.33 2.43 -13.84
C SER A 106 0.74 1.59 -14.96
N LEU A 107 -0.06 2.21 -15.85
CA LEU A 107 -0.63 1.50 -16.99
C LEU A 107 0.44 1.17 -18.04
N LEU A 108 1.37 2.10 -18.28
CA LEU A 108 2.51 1.87 -19.16
C LEU A 108 3.41 0.76 -18.64
N GLU A 109 3.72 0.77 -17.34
CA GLU A 109 4.48 -0.30 -16.69
C GLU A 109 3.80 -1.65 -16.89
N ALA A 110 2.51 -1.76 -16.58
CA ALA A 110 1.78 -3.02 -16.70
C ALA A 110 1.77 -3.56 -18.13
N LEU A 111 1.61 -2.70 -19.12
CA LEU A 111 1.62 -3.08 -20.54
C LEU A 111 3.01 -3.51 -21.02
N VAL A 112 4.04 -2.71 -20.71
CA VAL A 112 5.41 -2.97 -21.17
C VAL A 112 5.97 -4.21 -20.51
N PHE A 113 5.93 -4.30 -19.18
CA PHE A 113 6.45 -5.47 -18.46
C PHE A 113 5.59 -6.71 -18.69
N GLY A 114 4.27 -6.58 -18.86
CA GLY A 114 3.42 -7.70 -19.25
C GLY A 114 3.86 -8.34 -20.58
N LYS A 115 4.17 -7.49 -21.59
CA LYS A 115 4.72 -7.95 -22.88
C LYS A 115 6.10 -8.62 -22.70
N ILE A 116 7.00 -8.00 -21.92
CA ILE A 116 8.35 -8.53 -21.68
C ILE A 116 8.26 -9.91 -21.00
N VAL A 117 7.48 -10.01 -19.92
CA VAL A 117 7.27 -11.28 -19.19
C VAL A 117 6.73 -12.37 -20.11
N ALA A 118 5.73 -12.06 -20.94
CA ALA A 118 5.18 -13.03 -21.89
C ALA A 118 6.25 -13.53 -22.88
N GLN A 119 7.10 -12.62 -23.37
CA GLN A 119 8.20 -12.98 -24.28
C GLN A 119 9.26 -13.84 -23.60
N GLU A 120 9.59 -13.55 -22.33
CA GLU A 120 10.58 -14.31 -21.55
C GLU A 120 10.07 -15.71 -21.23
N ILE A 121 8.80 -15.85 -20.81
CA ILE A 121 8.19 -17.17 -20.55
C ILE A 121 8.22 -18.03 -21.81
N ASN A 122 7.95 -17.45 -23.00
CA ASN A 122 7.97 -18.19 -24.25
C ASN A 122 9.37 -18.67 -24.69
N LYS A 123 10.45 -18.08 -24.16
CA LYS A 123 11.83 -18.55 -24.40
C LYS A 123 12.22 -19.75 -23.52
N GLU A 124 11.53 -19.94 -22.41
CA GLU A 124 11.80 -21.05 -21.51
C GLU A 124 11.30 -22.37 -22.14
N PRO A 125 12.13 -23.42 -22.25
CA PRO A 125 11.64 -24.71 -22.67
C PRO A 125 10.60 -25.19 -21.67
N PHE A 126 9.42 -25.53 -22.15
CA PHE A 126 8.36 -26.12 -21.33
C PHE A 126 8.87 -27.42 -20.71
N LYS A 127 9.48 -27.35 -19.56
CA LYS A 127 9.79 -28.54 -18.76
C LYS A 127 8.46 -29.05 -18.22
N GLN A 128 7.92 -30.09 -18.87
CA GLN A 128 6.83 -30.82 -18.29
C GLN A 128 7.34 -31.39 -16.95
N GLN A 129 7.08 -30.67 -15.88
CA GLN A 129 7.36 -31.13 -14.54
C GLN A 129 6.37 -32.24 -14.28
N SER A 130 6.87 -33.50 -14.33
CA SER A 130 6.10 -34.69 -14.05
C SER A 130 5.60 -34.79 -12.61
N ASP A 131 6.07 -33.91 -11.75
CA ASP A 131 5.56 -33.77 -10.40
C ASP A 131 4.38 -32.82 -10.42
N VAL A 132 3.22 -33.33 -10.74
CA VAL A 132 1.93 -32.73 -10.41
C VAL A 132 2.01 -32.34 -8.92
N VAL A 133 2.11 -31.05 -8.64
CA VAL A 133 1.88 -30.53 -7.29
C VAL A 133 0.56 -31.13 -6.87
N SER A 134 0.61 -32.11 -5.97
CA SER A 134 -0.57 -32.87 -5.60
C SER A 134 -1.64 -31.87 -5.18
N SER A 135 -2.86 -32.03 -5.66
CA SER A 135 -4.01 -31.17 -5.38
C SER A 135 -4.30 -30.98 -3.89
N SER A 136 -3.56 -31.68 -3.02
CA SER A 136 -3.57 -31.52 -1.57
C SER A 136 -3.10 -30.14 -1.08
N PHE A 137 -2.34 -29.35 -1.89
CA PHE A 137 -1.96 -27.99 -1.54
C PHE A 137 -3.07 -26.96 -1.78
N ILE A 138 -4.08 -27.27 -2.60
CA ILE A 138 -5.24 -26.41 -2.77
C ILE A 138 -6.29 -26.81 -1.72
N LYS A 139 -6.00 -26.57 -0.44
CA LYS A 139 -7.06 -26.53 0.55
C LYS A 139 -7.92 -25.30 0.24
N THR A 140 -9.00 -25.52 -0.52
CA THR A 140 -10.08 -24.54 -0.64
C THR A 140 -10.67 -24.33 0.75
N TYR A 141 -10.20 -23.27 1.44
CA TYR A 141 -10.79 -22.85 2.70
C TYR A 141 -12.18 -22.32 2.39
N LYS A 142 -13.20 -23.17 2.52
CA LYS A 142 -14.60 -22.70 2.61
C LYS A 142 -14.74 -21.97 3.94
N GLU A 143 -14.48 -20.66 3.92
CA GLU A 143 -14.69 -19.82 5.08
C GLU A 143 -16.15 -19.87 5.51
N LYS A 144 -16.42 -20.25 6.76
CA LYS A 144 -17.75 -20.21 7.35
C LYS A 144 -18.25 -18.75 7.38
N THR A 145 -19.51 -18.50 7.13
CA THR A 145 -20.11 -17.14 7.07
C THR A 145 -19.80 -16.30 8.32
N ARG A 146 -19.83 -16.90 9.51
CA ARG A 146 -19.50 -16.26 10.79
C ARG A 146 -18.02 -15.82 10.86
N SER A 147 -17.12 -16.60 10.27
CA SER A 147 -15.69 -16.27 10.14
C SER A 147 -15.49 -15.06 9.21
N LYS A 148 -16.24 -14.98 8.10
CA LYS A 148 -16.18 -13.85 7.17
C LYS A 148 -16.55 -12.52 7.81
N ILE A 149 -17.60 -12.50 8.64
CA ILE A 149 -18.05 -11.27 9.34
C ILE A 149 -16.95 -10.80 10.32
N ARG A 150 -16.38 -11.71 11.13
CA ARG A 150 -15.27 -11.36 12.04
C ARG A 150 -14.05 -10.88 11.28
N ALA A 151 -13.67 -11.56 10.18
CA ALA A 151 -12.54 -11.16 9.37
C ALA A 151 -12.71 -9.75 8.79
N ARG A 152 -13.93 -9.37 8.34
CA ARG A 152 -14.21 -8.00 7.86
C ARG A 152 -13.94 -6.93 8.91
N LYS A 153 -14.27 -7.17 10.17
CA LYS A 153 -13.96 -6.26 11.28
C LYS A 153 -12.46 -6.03 11.41
N PHE A 154 -11.67 -7.11 11.41
CA PHE A 154 -10.21 -7.01 11.50
C PHE A 154 -9.57 -6.39 10.25
N ILE A 155 -10.10 -6.67 9.05
CA ILE A 155 -9.67 -5.99 7.81
C ILE A 155 -9.90 -4.48 7.92
N TRP A 156 -11.04 -4.05 8.44
CA TRP A 156 -11.30 -2.62 8.66
C TRP A 156 -10.34 -2.02 9.69
N GLN A 157 -10.11 -2.69 10.82
CA GLN A 157 -9.15 -2.27 11.82
C GLN A 157 -7.74 -2.15 11.25
N LEU A 158 -7.27 -3.15 10.49
CA LEU A 158 -5.96 -3.14 9.84
C LEU A 158 -5.82 -1.95 8.88
N ARG A 159 -6.82 -1.72 8.03
CA ARG A 159 -6.82 -0.56 7.10
C ARG A 159 -6.78 0.77 7.84
N SER A 160 -7.57 0.91 8.90
CA SER A 160 -7.58 2.11 9.74
C SER A 160 -6.25 2.32 10.46
N THR A 161 -5.60 1.25 10.93
CA THR A 161 -4.27 1.29 11.55
C THR A 161 -3.22 1.74 10.55
N MET A 162 -3.21 1.15 9.36
CA MET A 162 -2.28 1.53 8.29
C MET A 162 -2.47 2.99 7.87
N MET A 163 -3.70 3.44 7.69
CA MET A 163 -3.99 4.83 7.31
C MET A 163 -3.55 5.84 8.36
N ARG A 164 -3.82 5.58 9.64
CA ARG A 164 -3.48 6.49 10.74
C ARG A 164 -1.99 6.55 11.05
N ASN A 165 -1.30 5.40 10.99
CA ASN A 165 0.07 5.29 11.47
C ASN A 165 1.13 5.27 10.36
N LEU A 166 0.75 4.87 9.14
CA LEU A 166 1.62 4.81 7.96
C LEU A 166 1.05 5.57 6.75
N GLY A 167 0.12 6.48 6.98
CA GLY A 167 -0.46 7.32 5.93
C GLY A 167 0.57 8.23 5.27
N ILE A 168 0.20 9.47 5.04
CA ILE A 168 1.00 10.45 4.28
C ILE A 168 2.20 10.91 5.10
N VAL A 169 2.00 11.24 6.38
CA VAL A 169 3.05 11.71 7.30
C VAL A 169 3.32 10.63 8.34
N ARG A 170 4.59 10.33 8.55
CA ARG A 170 5.07 9.25 9.42
C ARG A 170 6.10 9.78 10.41
N ASN A 171 6.21 9.14 11.56
CA ASN A 171 7.30 9.30 12.50
C ASN A 171 7.51 8.00 13.26
N GLN A 172 8.62 7.90 13.99
CA GLN A 172 8.98 6.68 14.74
C GLN A 172 7.83 6.22 15.66
N THR A 173 7.26 7.14 16.42
CA THR A 173 6.18 6.83 17.38
C THR A 173 4.95 6.27 16.68
N SER A 174 4.50 6.89 15.59
CA SER A 174 3.33 6.41 14.84
C SER A 174 3.59 5.03 14.20
N ILE A 175 4.79 4.82 13.64
CA ILE A 175 5.18 3.54 13.05
C ILE A 175 5.17 2.43 14.11
N LEU A 176 5.78 2.65 15.27
CA LEU A 176 5.80 1.69 16.37
C LEU A 176 4.39 1.38 16.91
N LYS A 177 3.55 2.40 17.07
CA LYS A 177 2.14 2.22 17.45
C LYS A 177 1.39 1.39 16.42
N GLY A 178 1.61 1.64 15.14
CA GLY A 178 1.03 0.86 14.04
C GLY A 178 1.47 -0.60 14.10
N LEU A 179 2.75 -0.87 14.32
CA LEU A 179 3.29 -2.23 14.42
C LEU A 179 2.67 -2.99 15.60
N THR A 180 2.59 -2.37 16.77
CA THR A 180 1.97 -2.96 17.95
C THR A 180 0.52 -3.38 17.67
N GLU A 181 -0.23 -2.50 17.01
CA GLU A 181 -1.63 -2.76 16.67
C GLU A 181 -1.77 -3.88 15.62
N ILE A 182 -0.88 -3.94 14.62
CA ILE A 182 -0.86 -5.02 13.62
C ILE A 182 -0.60 -6.37 14.28
N ILE A 183 0.36 -6.45 15.23
CA ILE A 183 0.66 -7.67 15.98
C ILE A 183 -0.54 -8.09 16.84
N ARG A 184 -1.23 -7.13 17.48
CA ARG A 184 -2.47 -7.40 18.22
C ARG A 184 -3.55 -8.00 17.31
N ILE A 185 -3.79 -7.37 16.13
CA ILE A 185 -4.75 -7.84 15.14
C ILE A 185 -4.41 -9.26 14.69
N GLU A 186 -3.14 -9.55 14.40
CA GLU A 186 -2.67 -10.88 14.00
C GLU A 186 -3.02 -11.94 15.05
N ARG A 187 -2.71 -11.67 16.31
CA ARG A 187 -2.98 -12.58 17.42
C ARG A 187 -4.47 -12.88 17.59
N GLU A 188 -5.30 -11.81 17.56
CA GLU A 188 -6.75 -11.91 17.80
C GLU A 188 -7.51 -12.49 16.60
N SER A 189 -6.95 -12.42 15.39
CA SER A 189 -7.57 -12.89 14.15
C SER A 189 -7.02 -14.22 13.63
N ARG A 190 -6.17 -14.88 14.41
CA ARG A 190 -5.51 -16.13 13.98
C ARG A 190 -6.51 -17.16 13.48
N GLY A 191 -6.28 -17.68 12.26
CA GLY A 191 -7.10 -18.72 11.64
C GLY A 191 -8.46 -18.27 11.11
N LEU A 192 -8.78 -16.98 11.10
CA LEU A 192 -10.07 -16.48 10.61
C LEU A 192 -10.16 -16.46 9.07
N SER A 193 -9.09 -16.07 8.38
CA SER A 193 -9.08 -15.87 6.93
C SER A 193 -7.67 -15.84 6.38
N ALA A 194 -7.41 -16.58 5.29
CA ALA A 194 -6.14 -16.53 4.57
C ALA A 194 -5.87 -15.13 4.04
N LYS A 195 -6.88 -14.49 3.41
CA LYS A 195 -6.77 -13.11 2.92
C LYS A 195 -6.33 -12.13 4.00
N LEU A 196 -6.88 -12.24 5.22
CA LEU A 196 -6.49 -11.37 6.32
C LEU A 196 -5.05 -11.62 6.76
N ASN A 197 -4.61 -12.88 6.80
CA ASN A 197 -3.23 -13.24 7.11
C ASN A 197 -2.25 -12.64 6.09
N ASP A 198 -2.57 -12.72 4.78
CA ASP A 198 -1.77 -12.13 3.72
C ASP A 198 -1.70 -10.60 3.87
N MET A 199 -2.84 -9.95 4.15
CA MET A 199 -2.86 -8.50 4.39
C MET A 199 -2.02 -8.10 5.61
N ILE A 200 -2.04 -8.86 6.68
CA ILE A 200 -1.22 -8.63 7.88
C ILE A 200 0.26 -8.79 7.53
N LEU A 201 0.64 -9.84 6.82
CA LEU A 201 2.02 -10.07 6.39
C LEU A 201 2.54 -8.91 5.54
N VAL A 202 1.79 -8.49 4.52
CA VAL A 202 2.15 -7.35 3.66
C VAL A 202 2.25 -6.06 4.50
N SER A 203 1.35 -5.85 5.45
CA SER A 203 1.40 -4.67 6.34
C SER A 203 2.67 -4.67 7.21
N LYS A 204 3.14 -5.82 7.65
CA LYS A 204 4.43 -5.95 8.38
C LYS A 204 5.62 -5.57 7.51
N PHE A 205 5.67 -6.04 6.25
CA PHE A 205 6.71 -5.63 5.30
C PHE A 205 6.72 -4.11 5.08
N ILE A 206 5.55 -3.51 4.87
CA ILE A 206 5.43 -2.07 4.65
C ILE A 206 5.90 -1.28 5.87
N ILE A 207 5.48 -1.67 7.08
CA ILE A 207 5.80 -0.93 8.30
C ILE A 207 7.28 -1.03 8.67
N VAL A 208 7.87 -2.23 8.55
CA VAL A 208 9.29 -2.43 8.80
C VAL A 208 10.14 -1.71 7.75
N GLY A 209 9.76 -1.77 6.47
CA GLY A 209 10.42 -1.00 5.42
C GLY A 209 10.38 0.51 5.66
N ALA A 210 9.24 1.04 6.11
CA ALA A 210 9.08 2.44 6.46
C ALA A 210 9.89 2.84 7.71
N MET A 211 10.04 1.94 8.67
CA MET A 211 10.87 2.15 9.86
C MET A 211 12.34 2.21 9.52
N LYS A 212 12.82 1.29 8.67
CA LYS A 212 14.23 1.20 8.24
C LYS A 212 14.66 2.37 7.36
N ARG A 213 13.74 3.06 6.68
CA ARG A 213 14.03 4.22 5.85
C ARG A 213 13.96 5.50 6.67
N VAL A 214 15.08 5.92 7.21
CA VAL A 214 15.21 7.10 8.08
C VAL A 214 15.54 8.37 7.29
N GLU A 215 14.73 8.65 6.27
CA GLU A 215 14.77 9.84 5.42
C GLU A 215 13.36 10.24 4.97
N SER A 216 13.23 11.38 4.30
CA SER A 216 12.04 11.75 3.52
C SER A 216 12.40 11.80 2.05
N ARG A 217 11.67 11.01 1.20
CA ARG A 217 11.91 10.95 -0.26
C ARG A 217 10.62 10.59 -0.99
N GLY A 218 10.20 11.41 -1.93
CA GLY A 218 8.99 11.20 -2.72
C GLY A 218 7.75 11.07 -1.85
N CYS A 219 7.05 9.92 -1.93
CA CYS A 219 5.86 9.65 -1.12
C CYS A 219 6.17 9.21 0.32
N HIS A 220 7.43 8.92 0.65
CA HIS A 220 7.85 8.56 2.00
C HIS A 220 8.23 9.83 2.76
N LEU A 221 7.32 10.33 3.60
CA LEU A 221 7.52 11.52 4.41
C LEU A 221 7.64 11.16 5.89
N ARG A 222 8.84 11.36 6.44
CA ARG A 222 9.18 11.18 7.86
C ARG A 222 9.32 12.54 8.53
N TYR A 223 8.43 12.85 9.47
CA TYR A 223 8.48 14.14 10.19
C TYR A 223 9.72 14.27 11.07
N ASP A 224 10.18 13.13 11.58
CA ASP A 224 11.41 12.99 12.38
C ASP A 224 12.70 12.96 11.53
N TYR A 225 12.61 12.73 10.23
CA TYR A 225 13.71 12.73 9.25
C TYR A 225 13.29 13.46 7.97
N PRO A 226 13.17 14.81 8.00
CA PRO A 226 12.53 15.58 6.93
C PRO A 226 13.34 15.67 5.63
N ASN A 227 14.65 15.38 5.68
CA ASN A 227 15.56 15.53 4.56
C ASN A 227 15.82 14.19 3.86
N GLU A 228 16.24 14.26 2.60
CA GLU A 228 16.79 13.12 1.88
C GLU A 228 18.17 12.78 2.41
N ASP A 229 18.50 11.48 2.49
CA ASP A 229 19.83 10.99 2.86
C ASP A 229 20.42 10.22 1.67
N PRO A 230 21.62 10.59 1.16
CA PRO A 230 22.30 9.89 0.07
C PRO A 230 22.54 8.40 0.33
N ASN A 231 22.68 7.99 1.59
CA ASN A 231 22.85 6.59 1.97
C ASN A 231 21.62 5.73 1.67
N PHE A 232 20.45 6.35 1.54
CA PHE A 232 19.18 5.72 1.16
C PHE A 232 18.84 5.83 -0.33
N LEU A 233 19.77 6.26 -1.18
CA LEU A 233 19.58 6.22 -2.64
C LEU A 233 19.69 4.76 -3.15
N LYS A 234 18.86 3.90 -2.57
CA LYS A 234 18.79 2.46 -2.84
C LYS A 234 17.46 1.88 -2.43
N HIS A 235 17.13 0.71 -2.97
CA HIS A 235 15.99 -0.07 -2.50
C HIS A 235 16.31 -0.73 -1.16
N ILE A 236 15.26 -0.95 -0.34
CA ILE A 236 15.34 -1.77 0.86
C ILE A 236 14.68 -3.10 0.52
N ASP A 237 15.51 -4.10 0.24
CA ASP A 237 15.03 -5.45 -0.02
C ASP A 237 14.69 -6.15 1.31
N GLN A 238 13.60 -6.89 1.32
CA GLN A 238 13.14 -7.64 2.47
C GLN A 238 12.77 -9.08 2.05
N SER A 239 13.06 -10.02 2.91
CA SER A 239 12.60 -11.40 2.83
C SER A 239 11.83 -11.76 4.10
N GLN A 240 11.14 -12.89 4.12
CA GLN A 240 10.45 -13.33 5.33
C GLN A 240 11.44 -13.51 6.50
N ALA A 241 12.62 -14.08 6.24
CA ALA A 241 13.65 -14.27 7.26
C ALA A 241 14.14 -12.92 7.83
N SER A 242 14.44 -11.94 6.95
CA SER A 242 14.87 -10.61 7.42
C SER A 242 13.75 -9.87 8.16
N LEU A 243 12.48 -10.03 7.75
CA LEU A 243 11.34 -9.46 8.44
C LEU A 243 11.20 -10.03 9.87
N GLU A 244 11.33 -11.34 10.01
CA GLU A 244 11.25 -12.00 11.33
C GLU A 244 12.39 -11.58 12.26
N GLU A 245 13.61 -11.40 11.74
CA GLU A 245 14.75 -10.87 12.49
C GLU A 245 14.53 -9.42 12.91
N ASP A 246 14.16 -8.53 11.95
CA ASP A 246 13.85 -7.13 12.23
C ASP A 246 12.76 -7.01 13.32
N LEU A 247 11.69 -7.81 13.23
CA LEU A 247 10.61 -7.82 14.22
C LEU A 247 11.10 -8.26 15.61
N ARG A 248 11.98 -9.28 15.69
CA ARG A 248 12.56 -9.70 16.98
C ARG A 248 13.38 -8.58 17.60
N LEU A 249 14.24 -7.90 16.82
CA LEU A 249 15.06 -6.80 17.30
C LEU A 249 14.19 -5.65 17.81
N ILE A 250 13.21 -5.20 17.01
CA ILE A 250 12.30 -4.12 17.36
C ILE A 250 11.53 -4.43 18.66
N LEU A 251 11.07 -5.67 18.82
CA LEU A 251 10.26 -6.07 19.97
C LEU A 251 11.10 -6.37 21.23
N SER A 252 12.40 -6.63 21.08
CA SER A 252 13.32 -6.87 22.20
C SER A 252 13.86 -5.59 22.84
N GLU A 253 13.80 -4.45 22.13
CA GLU A 253 14.19 -3.17 22.71
C GLU A 253 13.22 -2.82 23.85
N LYS A 254 13.74 -2.65 25.07
CA LYS A 254 12.99 -2.53 26.34
C LYS A 254 12.02 -1.34 26.46
N GLU A 255 11.86 -0.55 25.41
CA GLU A 255 10.94 0.59 25.35
C GLU A 255 9.55 0.26 24.77
N PHE A 256 9.27 -1.01 24.48
CA PHE A 256 7.95 -1.40 23.97
C PHE A 256 6.94 -1.58 25.12
N PRO A 257 5.94 -0.72 25.26
CA PRO A 257 4.95 -0.79 26.36
C PRO A 257 3.87 -1.85 26.12
N ILE A 258 4.23 -3.05 25.60
CA ILE A 258 3.24 -4.09 25.28
C ILE A 258 2.70 -4.77 26.52
N GLU A 259 3.46 -4.84 27.62
CA GLU A 259 3.05 -5.61 28.81
C GLU A 259 2.13 -4.87 29.80
N LYS A 260 2.04 -3.55 29.77
CA LYS A 260 1.24 -2.78 30.74
C LYS A 260 -0.21 -2.51 30.36
N SER A 261 -0.63 -2.81 29.14
CA SER A 261 -2.01 -2.55 28.65
C SER A 261 -2.92 -3.79 28.65
N ILE A 262 -2.42 -4.97 29.01
CA ILE A 262 -3.14 -6.26 28.90
C ILE A 262 -3.59 -6.81 30.26
N ALA A 263 -3.21 -6.14 31.35
CA ALA A 263 -3.56 -6.56 32.73
C ALA A 263 -4.62 -5.66 33.40
N LYS A 264 -5.49 -5.01 32.59
CA LYS A 264 -6.69 -4.33 33.14
C LYS A 264 -7.89 -4.63 32.27
#